data_fb93acf0cfc023890e0397ba64512943
#
_entry.id   fb93acf0cfc023890e0397ba64512943
#
_cell.length_a   1.000
_cell.length_b   1.000
_cell.length_c   1.000
_cell.angle_alpha   90.00
_cell.angle_beta   90.00
_cell.angle_gamma   90.00
#
_symmetry.space_group_name_H-M   'P 1'
#
loop_
_entity.id
_entity.type
_entity.pdbx_description
1 polymer ?
#
loop_
_entity_poly.entity_id
_entity_poly.type
_entity_poly.pdbx_seq_one_letter_code
_entity_poly.pdbx_strand_id
1 'polypeptide(L)'
;MLSAPPTVIIDVEASGFGRGSYPIEVGVALADGRTACFLIRPQSDWTHWDPTAAALHGISRDLLAAKGRDVREVAASLNELLAGSTAYTDAWGMDSSWVALLFERAGLPQRFRLDAVARLLNDEQKAVWADCKSLVRAEMCLSRHRASADALVIQQALERTGELRRTARRGSPLSAASPESP
;
A
#
# COMPACT_ATOMS: atom_id res chain seq x y z
N MET A 1 14.40 -18.34 14.43
CA MET A 1 14.08 -18.18 13.00
C MET A 1 13.70 -16.72 12.80
N LEU A 2 14.53 -15.97 12.09
CA LEU A 2 14.23 -14.59 11.78
C LEU A 2 12.99 -14.55 10.87
N SER A 3 11.93 -13.90 11.33
CA SER A 3 10.81 -13.50 10.47
C SER A 3 11.39 -12.66 9.32
N ALA A 4 10.91 -12.85 8.10
CA ALA A 4 11.26 -11.94 7.03
C ALA A 4 10.96 -10.50 7.50
N PRO A 5 11.82 -9.52 7.20
CA PRO A 5 11.57 -8.15 7.61
C PRO A 5 10.19 -7.71 7.08
N PRO A 6 9.40 -7.02 7.90
CA PRO A 6 8.10 -6.53 7.45
C PRO A 6 8.27 -5.68 6.18
N THR A 7 7.37 -5.90 5.25
CA THR A 7 7.41 -5.31 3.92
C THR A 7 6.94 -3.86 3.99
N VAL A 8 7.66 -2.96 3.32
CA VAL A 8 7.21 -1.56 3.19
C VAL A 8 6.02 -1.50 2.24
N ILE A 9 4.92 -0.91 2.68
CA ILE A 9 3.70 -0.73 1.88
C ILE A 9 3.45 0.75 1.67
N ILE A 10 3.03 1.10 0.47
CA ILE A 10 2.54 2.43 0.10
C ILE A 10 1.14 2.31 -0.47
N ASP A 11 0.30 3.28 -0.19
CA ASP A 11 -1.05 3.41 -0.73
C ASP A 11 -1.32 4.87 -1.08
N VAL A 12 -2.17 5.13 -2.07
CA VAL A 12 -2.44 6.47 -2.59
C VAL A 12 -3.93 6.72 -2.71
N GLU A 13 -4.42 7.79 -2.07
CA GLU A 13 -5.72 8.35 -2.41
C GLU A 13 -5.56 9.42 -3.50
N ALA A 14 -6.52 9.48 -4.41
CA ALA A 14 -6.49 10.38 -5.55
C ALA A 14 -7.78 11.17 -5.71
N SER A 15 -7.72 12.20 -6.54
CA SER A 15 -8.88 13.03 -6.91
C SER A 15 -10.00 12.27 -7.63
N GLY A 16 -9.79 11.00 -7.91
CA GLY A 16 -10.67 10.07 -8.60
C GLY A 16 -9.91 9.21 -9.60
N PHE A 17 -10.63 8.50 -10.46
CA PHE A 17 -10.04 7.66 -11.50
C PHE A 17 -10.07 8.34 -12.85
N GLY A 18 -9.23 7.85 -13.78
CA GLY A 18 -9.25 8.26 -15.16
C GLY A 18 -8.30 9.43 -15.48
N ARG A 19 -8.50 9.97 -16.69
CA ARG A 19 -7.61 10.98 -17.25
C ARG A 19 -7.65 12.28 -16.43
N GLY A 20 -6.48 12.77 -16.04
CA GLY A 20 -6.34 14.00 -15.29
C GLY A 20 -6.43 13.82 -13.77
N SER A 21 -6.67 12.60 -13.27
CA SER A 21 -6.61 12.32 -11.84
C SER A 21 -5.20 12.53 -11.28
N TYR A 22 -5.12 12.94 -10.03
CA TYR A 22 -3.86 13.27 -9.36
C TYR A 22 -3.88 12.79 -7.92
N PRO A 23 -2.71 12.51 -7.30
CA PRO A 23 -2.63 12.07 -5.92
C PRO A 23 -2.96 13.19 -4.95
N ILE A 24 -3.72 12.87 -3.91
CA ILE A 24 -4.13 13.81 -2.85
C ILE A 24 -3.64 13.41 -1.47
N GLU A 25 -3.41 12.13 -1.24
CA GLU A 25 -2.81 11.62 -0.01
C GLU A 25 -1.90 10.44 -0.36
N VAL A 26 -0.72 10.37 0.27
CA VAL A 26 0.15 9.19 0.21
C VAL A 26 0.38 8.69 1.63
N GLY A 27 0.11 7.42 1.83
CA GLY A 27 0.33 6.71 3.09
C GLY A 27 1.39 5.64 2.95
N VAL A 28 2.21 5.47 3.98
CA VAL A 28 3.27 4.47 4.03
C VAL A 28 3.19 3.71 5.34
N ALA A 29 3.29 2.38 5.28
CA ALA A 29 3.58 1.52 6.42
C ALA A 29 5.03 1.03 6.28
N LEU A 30 5.88 1.42 7.23
CA LEU A 30 7.31 1.13 7.22
C LEU A 30 7.60 -0.28 7.78
N ALA A 31 8.78 -0.81 7.48
CA ALA A 31 9.23 -2.12 7.94
C ALA A 31 9.35 -2.24 9.48
N ASP A 32 9.42 -1.16 10.19
CA ASP A 32 9.47 -1.11 11.67
C ASP A 32 8.09 -0.92 12.33
N GLY A 33 7.01 -0.97 11.54
CA GLY A 33 5.62 -0.81 11.99
C GLY A 33 5.16 0.65 12.14
N ARG A 34 6.04 1.63 11.94
CA ARG A 34 5.62 3.04 11.90
C ARG A 34 4.87 3.33 10.60
N THR A 35 3.97 4.30 10.67
CA THR A 35 3.27 4.82 9.50
C THR A 35 3.60 6.27 9.26
N ALA A 36 3.53 6.68 8.00
CA ALA A 36 3.60 8.09 7.59
C ALA A 36 2.44 8.41 6.65
N CYS A 37 1.97 9.66 6.68
CA CYS A 37 0.87 10.11 5.85
C CYS A 37 1.11 11.54 5.40
N PHE A 38 0.90 11.82 4.12
CA PHE A 38 1.15 13.11 3.52
C PHE A 38 -0.05 13.54 2.68
N LEU A 39 -0.78 14.57 3.12
CA LEU A 39 -1.72 15.27 2.26
C LEU A 39 -0.95 16.12 1.25
N ILE A 40 -1.39 16.10 0.00
CA ILE A 40 -0.77 16.81 -1.11
C ILE A 40 -1.64 18.01 -1.48
N ARG A 41 -1.06 19.21 -1.51
CA ARG A 41 -1.73 20.39 -2.04
C ARG A 41 -1.80 20.27 -3.55
N PRO A 42 -3.02 20.32 -4.13
CA PRO A 42 -3.18 20.27 -5.59
C PRO A 42 -2.44 21.43 -6.27
N GLN A 43 -1.81 21.13 -7.40
CA GLN A 43 -1.22 22.14 -8.26
C GLN A 43 -2.33 22.97 -8.93
N SER A 44 -2.01 24.17 -9.40
CA SER A 44 -3.02 25.09 -9.98
C SER A 44 -3.72 24.53 -11.22
N ASP A 45 -3.07 23.65 -11.96
CA ASP A 45 -3.59 22.98 -13.15
C ASP A 45 -4.25 21.62 -12.85
N TRP A 46 -4.23 21.14 -11.59
CA TRP A 46 -4.90 19.92 -11.15
C TRP A 46 -6.38 20.20 -10.86
N THR A 47 -7.20 20.10 -11.88
CA THR A 47 -8.62 20.47 -11.82
C THR A 47 -9.58 19.30 -11.69
N HIS A 48 -9.11 18.07 -12.03
CA HIS A 48 -9.93 16.85 -11.92
C HIS A 48 -10.41 16.64 -10.46
N TRP A 49 -11.69 16.31 -10.30
CA TRP A 49 -12.27 15.99 -9.01
C TRP A 49 -13.52 15.13 -9.18
N ASP A 50 -13.50 13.94 -8.62
CA ASP A 50 -14.62 13.01 -8.63
C ASP A 50 -15.35 13.05 -7.27
N PRO A 51 -16.62 13.49 -7.22
CA PRO A 51 -17.39 13.53 -5.98
C PRO A 51 -17.57 12.14 -5.33
N THR A 52 -17.58 11.07 -6.13
CA THR A 52 -17.72 9.70 -5.63
C THR A 52 -16.45 9.29 -4.87
N ALA A 53 -15.28 9.56 -5.44
CA ALA A 53 -14.01 9.34 -4.76
C ALA A 53 -13.90 10.20 -3.50
N ALA A 54 -14.29 11.48 -3.58
CA ALA A 54 -14.30 12.38 -2.43
C ALA A 54 -15.20 11.87 -1.29
N ALA A 55 -16.34 11.27 -1.60
CA ALA A 55 -17.22 10.65 -0.59
C ALA A 55 -16.59 9.40 0.04
N LEU A 56 -15.74 8.66 -0.68
CA LEU A 56 -15.06 7.48 -0.17
C LEU A 56 -13.94 7.81 0.82
N HIS A 57 -12.99 8.67 0.43
CA HIS A 57 -11.83 9.01 1.28
C HIS A 57 -12.12 10.15 2.28
N GLY A 58 -13.20 10.92 2.09
CA GLY A 58 -13.59 12.00 3.01
C GLY A 58 -12.63 13.19 3.04
N ILE A 59 -11.72 13.31 2.07
CA ILE A 59 -10.76 14.42 1.97
C ILE A 59 -11.36 15.48 1.07
N SER A 60 -11.52 16.71 1.56
CA SER A 60 -12.05 17.81 0.78
C SER A 60 -10.95 18.63 0.10
N ARG A 61 -11.29 19.34 -0.98
CA ARG A 61 -10.35 20.27 -1.62
C ARG A 61 -9.90 21.38 -0.66
N ASP A 62 -10.79 21.86 0.20
CA ASP A 62 -10.46 22.88 1.21
C ASP A 62 -9.44 22.36 2.24
N LEU A 63 -9.59 21.09 2.66
CA LEU A 63 -8.60 20.45 3.53
C LEU A 63 -7.24 20.36 2.84
N LEU A 64 -7.20 19.97 1.57
CA LEU A 64 -5.95 19.90 0.80
C LEU A 64 -5.31 21.28 0.61
N ALA A 65 -6.11 22.32 0.36
CA ALA A 65 -5.61 23.68 0.26
C ALA A 65 -5.03 24.20 1.59
N ALA A 66 -5.70 23.88 2.72
CA ALA A 66 -5.31 24.34 4.05
C ALA A 66 -4.17 23.54 4.69
N LYS A 67 -4.12 22.22 4.47
CA LYS A 67 -3.22 21.28 5.17
C LYS A 67 -2.30 20.50 4.25
N GLY A 68 -2.57 20.48 2.95
CA GLY A 68 -1.72 19.79 1.98
C GLY A 68 -0.34 20.44 1.90
N ARG A 69 0.67 19.58 1.82
CA ARG A 69 2.06 19.98 1.63
C ARG A 69 2.36 20.15 0.14
N ASP A 70 3.37 20.91 -0.16
CA ASP A 70 3.86 21.06 -1.53
C ASP A 70 4.33 19.71 -2.10
N VAL A 71 4.11 19.48 -3.40
CA VAL A 71 4.48 18.22 -4.07
C VAL A 71 5.96 17.89 -3.91
N ARG A 72 6.82 18.92 -3.92
CA ARG A 72 8.28 18.75 -3.76
C ARG A 72 8.65 18.33 -2.34
N GLU A 73 7.98 18.87 -1.34
CA GLU A 73 8.18 18.47 0.05
C GLU A 73 7.75 17.03 0.30
N VAL A 74 6.59 16.63 -0.26
CA VAL A 74 6.09 15.24 -0.13
C VAL A 74 7.03 14.27 -0.83
N ALA A 75 7.44 14.55 -2.06
CA ALA A 75 8.36 13.71 -2.82
C ALA A 75 9.73 13.59 -2.11
N ALA A 76 10.25 14.68 -1.55
CA ALA A 76 11.49 14.66 -0.77
C ALA A 76 11.36 13.80 0.49
N SER A 77 10.25 13.93 1.22
CA SER A 77 9.96 13.11 2.42
C SER A 77 9.83 11.62 2.07
N LEU A 78 9.18 11.27 0.96
CA LEU A 78 9.09 9.88 0.50
C LEU A 78 10.48 9.34 0.12
N ASN A 79 11.31 10.12 -0.56
CA ASN A 79 12.68 9.73 -0.86
C ASN A 79 13.53 9.53 0.40
N GLU A 80 13.36 10.37 1.42
CA GLU A 80 14.07 10.23 2.70
C GLU A 80 13.66 8.93 3.43
N LEU A 81 12.37 8.63 3.47
CA LEU A 81 11.83 7.45 4.15
C LEU A 81 12.13 6.14 3.42
N LEU A 82 12.18 6.15 2.09
CA LEU A 82 12.14 4.95 1.26
C LEU A 82 13.40 4.72 0.42
N ALA A 83 14.41 5.60 0.49
CA ALA A 83 15.61 5.51 -0.34
C ALA A 83 16.22 4.10 -0.34
N GLY A 84 16.46 3.56 -1.53
CA GLY A 84 17.08 2.24 -1.73
C GLY A 84 16.18 1.04 -1.43
N SER A 85 14.94 1.25 -0.93
CA SER A 85 13.99 0.18 -0.65
C SER A 85 13.06 -0.12 -1.84
N THR A 86 12.31 -1.20 -1.72
CA THR A 86 11.14 -1.48 -2.56
C THR A 86 9.89 -1.33 -1.69
N ALA A 87 9.01 -0.40 -2.03
CA ALA A 87 7.68 -0.28 -1.48
C ALA A 87 6.69 -1.04 -2.37
N TYR A 88 5.71 -1.70 -1.76
CA TYR A 88 4.71 -2.47 -2.47
C TYR A 88 3.33 -1.84 -2.31
N THR A 89 2.51 -1.96 -3.33
CA THR A 89 1.12 -1.48 -3.34
C THR A 89 0.17 -2.55 -3.87
N ASP A 90 -1.07 -2.51 -3.41
CA ASP A 90 -2.12 -3.45 -3.84
C ASP A 90 -2.78 -3.00 -5.17
N ALA A 91 -2.77 -1.71 -5.47
CA ALA A 91 -3.31 -1.10 -6.69
C ALA A 91 -2.21 -0.58 -7.63
N TRP A 92 -1.19 -1.37 -7.88
CA TRP A 92 0.04 -0.96 -8.57
C TRP A 92 -0.17 -0.15 -9.85
N GLY A 93 -1.14 -0.53 -10.69
CA GLY A 93 -1.40 0.14 -11.96
C GLY A 93 -1.81 1.61 -11.80
N MET A 94 -2.54 1.93 -10.71
CA MET A 94 -3.00 3.27 -10.40
C MET A 94 -1.98 4.02 -9.55
N ASP A 95 -1.56 3.44 -8.45
CA ASP A 95 -0.64 4.07 -7.50
C ASP A 95 0.71 4.41 -8.13
N SER A 96 1.23 3.53 -8.99
CA SER A 96 2.48 3.80 -9.71
C SER A 96 2.38 5.03 -10.62
N SER A 97 1.23 5.22 -11.24
CA SER A 97 0.98 6.39 -12.11
C SER A 97 0.88 7.68 -11.29
N TRP A 98 0.19 7.63 -10.15
CA TRP A 98 0.06 8.80 -9.26
C TRP A 98 1.37 9.14 -8.56
N VAL A 99 2.14 8.15 -8.11
CA VAL A 99 3.49 8.39 -7.57
C VAL A 99 4.41 8.97 -8.63
N ALA A 100 4.39 8.43 -9.86
CA ALA A 100 5.18 8.98 -10.96
C ALA A 100 4.80 10.45 -11.26
N LEU A 101 3.50 10.77 -11.29
CA LEU A 101 3.02 12.15 -11.46
C LEU A 101 3.50 13.06 -10.33
N LEU A 102 3.46 12.60 -9.08
CA LEU A 102 3.97 13.36 -7.92
C LEU A 102 5.45 13.72 -8.12
N PHE A 103 6.29 12.74 -8.47
CA PHE A 103 7.73 12.94 -8.64
C PHE A 103 8.05 13.80 -9.88
N GLU A 104 7.31 13.64 -10.97
CA GLU A 104 7.39 14.50 -12.15
C GLU A 104 7.13 15.97 -11.78
N ARG A 105 6.02 16.23 -11.08
CA ARG A 105 5.63 17.58 -10.66
C ARG A 105 6.58 18.17 -9.61
N ALA A 106 7.15 17.33 -8.76
CA ALA A 106 8.17 17.72 -7.80
C ALA A 106 9.50 18.11 -8.45
N GLY A 107 9.76 17.67 -9.70
CA GLY A 107 11.06 17.80 -10.36
C GLY A 107 12.17 17.06 -9.61
N LEU A 108 11.87 15.93 -8.99
CA LEU A 108 12.79 15.10 -8.22
C LEU A 108 12.84 13.66 -8.77
N PRO A 109 14.01 13.02 -8.82
CA PRO A 109 14.07 11.60 -9.13
C PRO A 109 13.52 10.77 -7.96
N GLN A 110 12.72 9.76 -8.24
CA GLN A 110 12.29 8.76 -7.26
C GLN A 110 13.48 7.87 -6.88
N ARG A 111 13.76 7.71 -5.59
CA ARG A 111 14.93 6.98 -5.06
C ARG A 111 14.57 5.61 -4.44
N PHE A 112 13.38 5.14 -4.64
CA PHE A 112 12.88 3.82 -4.21
C PHE A 112 12.19 3.13 -5.39
N ARG A 113 11.98 1.83 -5.29
CA ARG A 113 11.20 1.06 -6.26
C ARG A 113 9.75 0.94 -5.78
N LEU A 114 8.82 0.90 -6.73
CA LEU A 114 7.44 0.57 -6.46
C LEU A 114 7.09 -0.73 -7.20
N ASP A 115 6.51 -1.69 -6.47
CA ASP A 115 6.12 -2.97 -7.06
C ASP A 115 4.75 -3.43 -6.51
N ALA A 116 4.15 -4.43 -7.15
CA ALA A 116 2.85 -4.95 -6.78
C ALA A 116 2.95 -5.96 -5.62
N VAL A 117 2.10 -5.82 -4.59
CA VAL A 117 1.93 -6.82 -3.53
C VAL A 117 1.64 -8.21 -4.10
N ALA A 118 0.90 -8.29 -5.21
CA ALA A 118 0.58 -9.54 -5.90
C ALA A 118 1.82 -10.37 -6.30
N ARG A 119 3.01 -9.76 -6.41
CA ARG A 119 4.28 -10.46 -6.70
C ARG A 119 4.85 -11.17 -5.47
N LEU A 120 4.42 -10.80 -4.28
CA LEU A 120 4.82 -11.43 -3.02
C LEU A 120 3.92 -12.62 -2.65
N LEU A 121 2.74 -12.72 -3.27
CA LEU A 121 1.72 -13.72 -2.98
C LEU A 121 1.81 -14.89 -3.95
N ASN A 122 1.73 -16.12 -3.42
CA ASN A 122 1.45 -17.31 -4.21
C ASN A 122 -0.06 -17.40 -4.54
N ASP A 123 -0.46 -18.40 -5.32
CA ASP A 123 -1.85 -18.51 -5.78
C ASP A 123 -2.84 -18.81 -4.63
N GLU A 124 -2.43 -19.59 -3.62
CA GLU A 124 -3.24 -19.86 -2.43
C GLU A 124 -3.47 -18.58 -1.62
N GLN A 125 -2.43 -17.75 -1.46
CA GLN A 125 -2.52 -16.47 -0.77
C GLN A 125 -3.37 -15.46 -1.55
N LYS A 126 -3.26 -15.42 -2.88
CA LYS A 126 -4.10 -14.58 -3.73
C LYS A 126 -5.58 -14.93 -3.60
N ALA A 127 -5.92 -16.23 -3.50
CA ALA A 127 -7.30 -16.66 -3.36
C ALA A 127 -7.98 -16.14 -2.09
N VAL A 128 -7.25 -15.96 -1.00
CA VAL A 128 -7.79 -15.47 0.29
C VAL A 128 -7.46 -14.00 0.58
N TRP A 129 -6.78 -13.32 -0.34
CA TRP A 129 -6.23 -11.99 -0.12
C TRP A 129 -7.28 -10.95 0.26
N ALA A 130 -8.40 -10.88 -0.47
CA ALA A 130 -9.46 -9.92 -0.22
C ALA A 130 -10.13 -10.14 1.15
N ASP A 131 -10.40 -11.40 1.50
CA ASP A 131 -11.01 -11.77 2.77
C ASP A 131 -10.06 -11.47 3.94
N CYS A 132 -8.77 -11.78 3.78
CA CYS A 132 -7.77 -11.49 4.79
C CYS A 132 -7.66 -9.98 5.07
N LYS A 133 -7.64 -9.12 4.04
CA LYS A 133 -7.66 -7.67 4.22
C LYS A 133 -8.92 -7.19 4.93
N SER A 134 -10.08 -7.76 4.59
CA SER A 134 -11.35 -7.39 5.22
C SER A 134 -11.37 -7.74 6.71
N LEU A 135 -10.87 -8.92 7.08
CA LEU A 135 -10.73 -9.36 8.47
C LEU A 135 -9.77 -8.46 9.25
N VAL A 136 -8.58 -8.22 8.71
CA VAL A 136 -7.58 -7.35 9.35
C VAL A 136 -8.16 -5.95 9.60
N ARG A 137 -8.83 -5.37 8.60
CA ARG A 137 -9.46 -4.07 8.73
C ARG A 137 -10.50 -4.03 9.85
N ALA A 138 -11.36 -5.06 9.93
CA ALA A 138 -12.38 -5.16 10.95
C ALA A 138 -11.76 -5.27 12.35
N GLU A 139 -10.72 -6.08 12.52
CA GLU A 139 -10.02 -6.28 13.80
C GLU A 139 -9.30 -5.00 14.27
N MET A 140 -8.70 -4.26 13.33
CA MET A 140 -7.98 -3.02 13.65
C MET A 140 -8.91 -1.81 13.84
N CYS A 141 -10.22 -1.93 13.57
CA CYS A 141 -11.20 -0.85 13.64
C CYS A 141 -10.79 0.40 12.83
N LEU A 142 -10.07 0.21 11.73
CA LEU A 142 -9.57 1.31 10.91
C LEU A 142 -10.63 1.79 9.91
N SER A 143 -10.70 3.11 9.76
CA SER A 143 -11.49 3.72 8.70
C SER A 143 -10.93 3.33 7.32
N ARG A 144 -11.83 3.15 6.35
CA ARG A 144 -11.46 2.91 4.95
C ARG A 144 -11.02 4.20 4.27
N HIS A 145 -10.26 4.04 3.19
CA HIS A 145 -9.90 5.13 2.28
C HIS A 145 -9.15 6.28 2.97
N ARG A 146 -8.16 5.90 3.78
CA ARG A 146 -7.11 6.77 4.27
C ARG A 146 -5.80 6.04 4.01
N ALA A 147 -4.96 6.63 3.19
CA ALA A 147 -3.79 5.96 2.62
C ALA A 147 -2.88 5.27 3.66
N SER A 148 -2.62 5.89 4.82
CA SER A 148 -1.78 5.24 5.85
C SER A 148 -2.49 4.08 6.55
N ALA A 149 -3.82 4.14 6.72
CA ALA A 149 -4.60 3.05 7.30
C ALA A 149 -4.69 1.88 6.31
N ASP A 150 -4.90 2.17 5.03
CA ASP A 150 -4.96 1.16 3.99
C ASP A 150 -3.60 0.49 3.77
N ALA A 151 -2.50 1.24 3.77
CA ALA A 151 -1.14 0.70 3.75
C ALA A 151 -0.88 -0.25 4.94
N LEU A 152 -1.31 0.11 6.13
CA LEU A 152 -1.15 -0.73 7.33
C LEU A 152 -1.98 -2.02 7.25
N VAL A 153 -3.23 -1.94 6.77
CA VAL A 153 -4.08 -3.12 6.54
C VAL A 153 -3.44 -4.07 5.54
N ILE A 154 -2.89 -3.56 4.44
CA ILE A 154 -2.19 -4.36 3.42
C ILE A 154 -0.98 -5.05 4.04
N GLN A 155 -0.18 -4.34 4.84
CA GLN A 155 1.01 -4.89 5.52
C GLN A 155 0.63 -6.03 6.45
N GLN A 156 -0.35 -5.81 7.33
CA GLN A 156 -0.81 -6.84 8.28
C GLN A 156 -1.47 -8.04 7.60
N ALA A 157 -2.21 -7.83 6.51
CA ALA A 157 -2.78 -8.92 5.73
C ALA A 157 -1.69 -9.76 5.06
N LEU A 158 -0.61 -9.13 4.58
CA LEU A 158 0.53 -9.82 3.98
C LEU A 158 1.25 -10.70 5.02
N GLU A 159 1.49 -10.21 6.22
CA GLU A 159 2.07 -10.97 7.33
C GLU A 159 1.18 -12.17 7.71
N ARG A 160 -0.12 -11.95 7.87
CA ARG A 160 -1.10 -12.97 8.22
C ARG A 160 -1.20 -14.10 7.18
N THR A 161 -1.24 -13.77 5.89
CA THR A 161 -1.24 -14.79 4.83
C THR A 161 0.06 -15.59 4.82
N GLY A 162 1.19 -14.98 5.16
CA GLY A 162 2.47 -15.66 5.35
C GLY A 162 2.48 -16.64 6.53
N GLU A 163 1.76 -16.34 7.61
CA GLU A 163 1.61 -17.23 8.79
C GLU A 163 0.72 -18.43 8.49
N LEU A 164 -0.40 -18.23 7.81
CA LEU A 164 -1.28 -19.32 7.39
C LEU A 164 -0.52 -20.36 6.56
N ARG A 165 0.37 -19.93 5.67
CA ARG A 165 1.24 -20.83 4.91
C ARG A 165 2.20 -21.65 5.79
N ARG A 166 2.77 -21.04 6.84
CA ARG A 166 3.69 -21.73 7.74
C ARG A 166 2.98 -22.82 8.56
N THR A 167 1.77 -22.55 9.01
CA THR A 167 0.95 -23.51 9.77
C THR A 167 0.46 -24.65 8.89
N ALA A 168 -0.01 -24.38 7.67
CA ALA A 168 -0.43 -25.42 6.71
C ALA A 168 0.72 -26.38 6.36
N ARG A 169 1.94 -25.87 6.14
CA ARG A 169 3.12 -26.72 5.87
C ARG A 169 3.57 -27.57 7.06
N ARG A 170 3.32 -27.14 8.28
CA ARG A 170 3.65 -27.89 9.51
C ARG A 170 2.60 -28.95 9.83
N GLY A 171 1.37 -28.81 9.35
CA GLY A 171 0.25 -29.73 9.55
C GLY A 171 0.15 -30.87 8.52
N SER A 172 0.91 -30.85 7.43
CA SER A 172 0.95 -31.98 6.48
C SER A 172 1.76 -33.12 7.08
N PRO A 173 1.15 -34.30 7.36
CA PRO A 173 1.90 -35.45 7.84
C PRO A 173 2.88 -35.92 6.75
N LEU A 174 4.12 -36.16 7.14
CA LEU A 174 5.10 -36.84 6.32
C LEU A 174 4.44 -38.10 5.73
N SER A 175 4.37 -38.19 4.39
CA SER A 175 3.96 -39.36 3.66
C SER A 175 4.66 -40.60 4.25
N ALA A 176 3.88 -41.53 4.80
CA ALA A 176 4.37 -42.78 5.30
C ALA A 176 5.15 -43.50 4.21
N ALA A 177 6.41 -43.83 4.52
CA ALA A 177 7.21 -44.71 3.72
C ALA A 177 6.46 -46.05 3.56
N SER A 178 6.26 -46.49 2.33
CA SER A 178 5.75 -47.82 2.05
C SER A 178 6.69 -48.88 2.64
N PRO A 179 6.18 -49.90 3.35
CA PRO A 179 7.04 -51.00 3.75
C PRO A 179 7.35 -51.85 2.51
N GLU A 180 8.63 -52.06 2.25
CA GLU A 180 9.09 -53.12 1.37
C GLU A 180 8.57 -54.47 1.92
N SER A 181 7.93 -55.21 1.07
CA SER A 181 7.55 -56.60 1.34
C SER A 181 8.67 -57.57 0.95
N PRO A 182 8.81 -58.68 1.65
CA PRO A 182 9.91 -59.63 1.51
C PRO A 182 9.90 -60.46 0.22
#